data_67d928a6d0baa0cbd49ffdd3854e57a6
#
_entry.id   67d928a6d0baa0cbd49ffdd3854e57a6
#
_cell.length_a   1.000
_cell.length_b   1.000
_cell.length_c   1.000
_cell.angle_alpha   90.00
_cell.angle_beta   90.00
_cell.angle_gamma   90.00
#
_symmetry.space_group_name_H-M   'P 1'
#
loop_
_entity.id
_entity.type
_entity.pdbx_description
1 polymer ?
#
loop_
_entity_poly.entity_id
_entity_poly.type
_entity_poly.pdbx_seq_one_letter_code
_entity_poly.pdbx_strand_id
1 'polypeptide(L)'
;MIFGLLLGDAQLSDGQKVMLQLCVALHSQEQNLERTVLVFDEPENHLHPSAVVDVVKAVYERTTTTQIWVATHSVPLLAYMSRIDPMCLWYMEKGAISHAGKNPEIVLGSLLGGEDGISELRAFTNLPVELASVRYASESLLPPQVIAGGEGDPQVTQIQRQLALLKRDLALPILDFGAGRGRLLEGLAALIEDASGVVRDTLDYYAFDEYRDSHDDCAAVISEHFGTDERLFHKQDDFFAVKDKGSISVVVLTNVLHEIPPRVWVGLFGAGSLIYESLADDGYVLIVEDERIPIGEKAHENGFLVLDTVHLKTMFGATEKDISEKRFVADDARGDGRLKAHLISKILLSNVSTVGVKKAIEELRNTAKREIKSLRSKDPTYKNGQLHGFWTQQFANAALTLDE
;
A
#
# COMPACT_ATOMS: atom_id res chain seq x y z
N MET A 1 -5.84 21.12 22.38
CA MET A 1 -4.58 20.62 21.81
C MET A 1 -4.81 20.30 20.34
N ILE A 2 -3.86 20.62 19.46
CA ILE A 2 -3.89 20.29 18.03
C ILE A 2 -2.62 19.48 17.75
N PHE A 3 -2.75 18.29 17.17
CA PHE A 3 -1.66 17.34 16.95
C PHE A 3 -0.79 17.07 18.20
N GLY A 4 -1.44 16.96 19.37
CA GLY A 4 -0.75 16.74 20.65
C GLY A 4 -0.07 17.99 21.27
N LEU A 5 0.00 19.11 20.56
CA LEU A 5 0.61 20.36 21.03
C LEU A 5 -0.45 21.35 21.54
N LEU A 6 -0.04 22.27 22.42
CA LEU A 6 -0.86 23.41 22.76
C LEU A 6 -1.09 24.30 21.53
N LEU A 7 -2.28 24.89 21.39
CA LEU A 7 -2.63 25.70 20.22
C LEU A 7 -1.62 26.82 19.93
N GLY A 8 -1.03 27.41 20.97
CA GLY A 8 -0.02 28.46 20.85
C GLY A 8 1.36 28.00 20.36
N ASP A 9 1.65 26.71 20.49
CA ASP A 9 2.94 26.12 20.15
C ASP A 9 2.89 25.38 18.80
N ALA A 10 1.68 25.16 18.25
CA ALA A 10 1.49 24.47 16.98
C ALA A 10 1.81 25.39 15.79
N GLN A 11 2.78 24.99 14.97
CA GLN A 11 3.05 25.65 13.69
C GLN A 11 2.06 25.15 12.64
N LEU A 12 0.96 25.87 12.46
CA LEU A 12 -0.07 25.52 11.49
C LEU A 12 0.26 26.12 10.11
N SER A 13 0.07 25.33 9.05
CA SER A 13 0.03 25.83 7.67
C SER A 13 -1.15 26.79 7.49
N ASP A 14 -1.13 27.61 6.43
CA ASP A 14 -2.21 28.57 6.19
C ASP A 14 -3.55 27.87 5.97
N GLY A 15 -3.57 26.74 5.27
CA GLY A 15 -4.77 25.91 5.15
C GLY A 15 -5.27 25.38 6.49
N GLN A 16 -4.39 24.92 7.38
CA GLN A 16 -4.77 24.47 8.72
C GLN A 16 -5.32 25.63 9.60
N LYS A 17 -4.77 26.84 9.44
CA LYS A 17 -5.30 28.05 10.11
C LYS A 17 -6.72 28.37 9.63
N VAL A 18 -6.95 28.34 8.30
CA VAL A 18 -8.29 28.58 7.71
C VAL A 18 -9.28 27.52 8.22
N MET A 19 -8.90 26.25 8.23
CA MET A 19 -9.73 25.16 8.77
C MET A 19 -10.07 25.37 10.24
N LEU A 20 -9.08 25.75 11.05
CA LEU A 20 -9.30 26.03 12.46
C LEU A 20 -10.26 27.20 12.68
N GLN A 21 -10.07 28.29 11.93
CA GLN A 21 -10.96 29.47 11.98
C GLN A 21 -12.40 29.07 11.63
N LEU A 22 -12.59 28.29 10.58
CA LEU A 22 -13.89 27.77 10.17
C LEU A 22 -14.52 26.88 11.24
N CYS A 23 -13.76 25.94 11.79
CA CYS A 23 -14.23 25.07 12.89
C CYS A 23 -14.67 25.89 14.11
N VAL A 24 -13.90 26.91 14.50
CA VAL A 24 -14.24 27.82 15.62
C VAL A 24 -15.50 28.62 15.30
N ALA A 25 -15.60 29.17 14.09
CA ALA A 25 -16.78 29.93 13.66
C ALA A 25 -18.06 29.07 13.66
N LEU A 26 -17.99 27.85 13.13
CA LEU A 26 -19.10 26.91 13.12
C LEU A 26 -19.46 26.43 14.53
N HIS A 27 -18.47 26.14 15.37
CA HIS A 27 -18.70 25.68 16.75
C HIS A 27 -19.31 26.80 17.61
N SER A 28 -18.86 28.04 17.46
CA SER A 28 -19.42 29.17 18.19
C SER A 28 -20.87 29.51 17.83
N GLN A 29 -21.34 29.05 16.68
CA GLN A 29 -22.69 29.27 16.14
C GLN A 29 -23.57 28.02 16.11
N GLU A 30 -23.10 26.87 16.66
CA GLU A 30 -23.73 25.55 16.55
C GLU A 30 -25.21 25.52 16.99
N GLN A 31 -25.61 26.42 17.88
CA GLN A 31 -27.01 26.55 18.31
C GLN A 31 -27.87 27.48 17.40
N ASN A 32 -27.27 28.22 16.45
CA ASN A 32 -27.92 29.26 15.65
C ASN A 32 -27.76 29.05 14.12
N LEU A 33 -27.25 27.92 13.66
CA LEU A 33 -27.09 27.65 12.23
C LEU A 33 -28.42 27.40 11.50
N GLU A 34 -29.49 27.10 12.22
CA GLU A 34 -30.81 26.90 11.65
C GLU A 34 -31.39 28.26 11.10
N ARG A 35 -31.93 28.21 9.90
CA ARG A 35 -32.53 29.37 9.19
C ARG A 35 -31.54 30.50 8.89
N THR A 36 -30.27 30.14 8.67
CA THR A 36 -29.23 31.11 8.29
C THR A 36 -28.86 30.98 6.82
N VAL A 37 -28.13 31.97 6.30
CA VAL A 37 -27.49 31.90 5.00
C VAL A 37 -25.99 31.89 5.24
N LEU A 38 -25.31 30.84 4.78
CA LEU A 38 -23.86 30.74 4.81
C LEU A 38 -23.31 31.07 3.42
N VAL A 39 -22.32 31.94 3.37
CA VAL A 39 -21.66 32.31 2.13
C VAL A 39 -20.18 31.98 2.26
N PHE A 40 -19.69 31.16 1.35
CA PHE A 40 -18.29 30.85 1.19
C PHE A 40 -17.77 31.49 -0.10
N ASP A 41 -16.74 32.29 0.01
CA ASP A 41 -16.08 32.93 -1.12
C ASP A 41 -14.69 32.30 -1.29
N GLU A 42 -14.49 31.61 -2.42
CA GLU A 42 -13.26 30.88 -2.77
C GLU A 42 -12.70 30.01 -1.61
N PRO A 43 -13.49 29.07 -1.06
CA PRO A 43 -13.05 28.26 0.09
C PRO A 43 -11.84 27.36 -0.23
N GLU A 44 -11.52 27.19 -1.51
CA GLU A 44 -10.32 26.48 -1.98
C GLU A 44 -9.02 27.24 -1.75
N ASN A 45 -9.07 28.54 -1.48
CA ASN A 45 -7.87 29.30 -1.21
C ASN A 45 -7.14 28.75 0.02
N HIS A 46 -5.89 28.33 -0.18
CA HIS A 46 -5.04 27.72 0.83
C HIS A 46 -5.46 26.32 1.34
N LEU A 47 -6.52 25.72 0.79
CA LEU A 47 -6.94 24.37 1.15
C LEU A 47 -6.64 23.36 0.03
N HIS A 48 -6.32 22.13 0.43
CA HIS A 48 -6.24 21.02 -0.53
C HIS A 48 -7.64 20.77 -1.13
N PRO A 49 -7.77 20.47 -2.42
CA PRO A 49 -9.07 20.27 -3.07
C PRO A 49 -10.01 19.28 -2.35
N SER A 50 -9.47 18.17 -1.81
CA SER A 50 -10.27 17.22 -1.03
C SER A 50 -10.79 17.83 0.28
N ALA A 51 -9.98 18.65 0.96
CA ALA A 51 -10.37 19.28 2.22
C ALA A 51 -11.52 20.28 2.02
N VAL A 52 -11.56 21.00 0.90
CA VAL A 52 -12.68 21.88 0.55
C VAL A 52 -13.98 21.10 0.43
N VAL A 53 -13.94 19.97 -0.28
CA VAL A 53 -15.11 19.08 -0.44
C VAL A 53 -15.57 18.56 0.92
N ASP A 54 -14.65 18.09 1.77
CA ASP A 54 -14.97 17.55 3.09
C ASP A 54 -15.60 18.62 4.01
N VAL A 55 -15.12 19.88 3.94
CA VAL A 55 -15.67 21.00 4.71
C VAL A 55 -17.10 21.30 4.28
N VAL A 56 -17.31 21.50 2.97
CA VAL A 56 -18.65 21.84 2.45
C VAL A 56 -19.62 20.70 2.74
N LYS A 57 -19.19 19.47 2.58
CA LYS A 57 -19.96 18.26 2.93
C LYS A 57 -20.35 18.25 4.41
N ALA A 58 -19.37 18.47 5.31
CA ALA A 58 -19.63 18.47 6.75
C ALA A 58 -20.62 19.55 7.19
N VAL A 59 -20.58 20.72 6.55
CA VAL A 59 -21.54 21.79 6.80
C VAL A 59 -22.94 21.42 6.26
N TYR A 60 -23.00 20.93 5.04
CA TYR A 60 -24.24 20.50 4.39
C TYR A 60 -24.97 19.41 5.16
N GLU A 61 -24.24 18.38 5.63
CA GLU A 61 -24.81 17.26 6.38
C GLU A 61 -25.31 17.64 7.79
N ARG A 62 -24.77 18.72 8.39
CA ARG A 62 -25.13 19.17 9.74
C ARG A 62 -26.23 20.22 9.78
N THR A 63 -26.67 20.74 8.64
CA THR A 63 -27.66 21.80 8.55
C THR A 63 -28.87 21.33 7.77
N THR A 64 -30.09 21.59 8.29
CA THR A 64 -31.35 21.16 7.63
C THR A 64 -32.13 22.32 7.02
N THR A 65 -32.02 23.51 7.57
CA THR A 65 -32.75 24.70 7.15
C THR A 65 -31.87 25.88 6.75
N THR A 66 -30.55 25.63 6.62
CA THR A 66 -29.56 26.61 6.23
C THR A 66 -29.38 26.64 4.73
N GLN A 67 -29.35 27.81 4.14
CA GLN A 67 -29.00 27.98 2.73
C GLN A 67 -27.49 28.22 2.61
N ILE A 68 -26.82 27.45 1.74
CA ILE A 68 -25.39 27.54 1.53
C ILE A 68 -25.13 28.07 0.12
N TRP A 69 -24.39 29.17 0.02
CA TRP A 69 -23.88 29.73 -1.21
C TRP A 69 -22.37 29.62 -1.26
N VAL A 70 -21.84 29.11 -2.37
CA VAL A 70 -20.40 28.93 -2.55
C VAL A 70 -19.99 29.56 -3.88
N ALA A 71 -19.13 30.56 -3.84
CA ALA A 71 -18.43 31.04 -5.02
C ALA A 71 -17.10 30.29 -5.10
N THR A 72 -16.82 29.61 -6.21
CA THR A 72 -15.67 28.71 -6.30
C THR A 72 -15.18 28.52 -7.73
N HIS A 73 -13.89 28.28 -7.89
CA HIS A 73 -13.24 27.81 -9.12
C HIS A 73 -12.78 26.34 -9.00
N SER A 74 -13.15 25.63 -7.93
CA SER A 74 -12.73 24.25 -7.65
C SER A 74 -13.52 23.23 -8.45
N VAL A 75 -12.91 22.64 -9.48
CA VAL A 75 -13.52 21.53 -10.26
C VAL A 75 -13.97 20.37 -9.37
N PRO A 76 -13.19 19.89 -8.37
CA PRO A 76 -13.63 18.84 -7.45
C PRO A 76 -14.89 19.21 -6.65
N LEU A 77 -15.02 20.48 -6.21
CA LEU A 77 -16.20 20.93 -5.47
C LEU A 77 -17.41 21.01 -6.38
N LEU A 78 -17.27 21.52 -7.59
CA LEU A 78 -18.33 21.55 -8.60
C LEU A 78 -18.82 20.15 -8.94
N ALA A 79 -17.89 19.19 -9.14
CA ALA A 79 -18.23 17.80 -9.39
C ALA A 79 -18.98 17.15 -8.22
N TYR A 80 -18.61 17.47 -6.98
CA TYR A 80 -19.29 17.01 -5.78
C TYR A 80 -20.73 17.55 -5.71
N MET A 81 -20.87 18.89 -5.85
CA MET A 81 -22.17 19.56 -5.73
C MET A 81 -23.14 19.14 -6.84
N SER A 82 -22.68 19.03 -8.10
CA SER A 82 -23.51 18.61 -9.22
C SER A 82 -24.04 17.18 -9.07
N ARG A 83 -23.32 16.33 -8.32
CA ARG A 83 -23.75 14.96 -8.00
C ARG A 83 -24.85 14.93 -6.94
N ILE A 84 -24.82 15.87 -5.98
CA ILE A 84 -25.86 16.00 -4.94
C ILE A 84 -27.15 16.57 -5.55
N ASP A 85 -27.03 17.71 -6.22
CA ASP A 85 -28.15 18.36 -6.91
C ASP A 85 -27.62 19.09 -8.16
N PRO A 86 -27.87 18.56 -9.37
CA PRO A 86 -27.49 19.24 -10.61
C PRO A 86 -28.08 20.65 -10.76
N MET A 87 -29.18 20.92 -10.08
CA MET A 87 -29.87 22.22 -10.14
C MET A 87 -29.26 23.27 -9.21
N CYS A 88 -28.26 22.92 -8.40
CA CYS A 88 -27.61 23.89 -7.50
C CYS A 88 -26.56 24.78 -8.19
N LEU A 89 -26.21 24.50 -9.45
CA LEU A 89 -25.13 25.21 -10.15
C LEU A 89 -25.62 26.49 -10.82
N TRP A 90 -24.88 27.54 -10.57
CA TRP A 90 -25.01 28.84 -11.19
C TRP A 90 -23.66 29.27 -11.77
N TYR A 91 -23.66 30.06 -12.81
CA TYR A 91 -22.43 30.65 -13.35
C TYR A 91 -22.57 32.16 -13.53
N MET A 92 -21.47 32.84 -13.40
CA MET A 92 -21.38 34.27 -13.57
C MET A 92 -20.48 34.59 -14.78
N GLU A 93 -21.05 35.28 -15.73
CA GLU A 93 -20.30 35.75 -16.90
C GLU A 93 -20.62 37.21 -17.16
N LYS A 94 -19.60 38.07 -17.35
CA LYS A 94 -19.73 39.49 -17.66
C LYS A 94 -20.68 40.26 -16.72
N GLY A 95 -20.68 39.89 -15.44
CA GLY A 95 -21.53 40.53 -14.42
C GLY A 95 -22.98 40.01 -14.39
N ALA A 96 -23.36 39.07 -15.21
CA ALA A 96 -24.68 38.43 -15.18
C ALA A 96 -24.58 37.08 -14.50
N ILE A 97 -25.53 36.78 -13.60
CA ILE A 97 -25.66 35.50 -12.94
C ILE A 97 -26.75 34.68 -13.67
N SER A 98 -26.43 33.47 -14.06
CA SER A 98 -27.34 32.58 -14.78
C SER A 98 -27.35 31.19 -14.14
N HIS A 99 -28.52 30.57 -14.08
CA HIS A 99 -28.68 29.22 -13.60
C HIS A 99 -28.25 28.21 -14.68
N ALA A 100 -27.38 27.28 -14.34
CA ALA A 100 -26.87 26.29 -15.30
C ALA A 100 -27.94 25.24 -15.71
N GLY A 101 -29.00 25.11 -14.94
CA GLY A 101 -30.07 24.15 -15.20
C GLY A 101 -29.53 22.72 -15.13
N LYS A 102 -29.94 21.91 -16.14
CA LYS A 102 -29.48 20.51 -16.27
C LYS A 102 -28.17 20.34 -17.06
N ASN A 103 -27.50 21.46 -17.38
CA ASN A 103 -26.29 21.47 -18.20
C ASN A 103 -25.05 21.90 -17.40
N PRO A 104 -24.54 21.10 -16.48
CA PRO A 104 -23.34 21.43 -15.69
C PRO A 104 -22.11 21.63 -16.57
N GLU A 105 -22.13 21.16 -17.82
CA GLU A 105 -21.08 21.34 -18.81
C GLU A 105 -20.85 22.80 -19.17
N ILE A 106 -21.89 23.65 -19.09
CA ILE A 106 -21.75 25.10 -19.33
C ILE A 106 -20.83 25.72 -18.26
N VAL A 107 -21.02 25.35 -17.01
CA VAL A 107 -20.19 25.83 -15.88
C VAL A 107 -18.76 25.35 -16.05
N LEU A 108 -18.58 24.07 -16.34
CA LEU A 108 -17.27 23.48 -16.53
C LEU A 108 -16.55 24.08 -17.76
N GLY A 109 -17.27 24.28 -18.86
CA GLY A 109 -16.71 24.92 -20.06
C GLY A 109 -16.30 26.37 -19.79
N SER A 110 -17.12 27.15 -19.09
CA SER A 110 -16.75 28.51 -18.70
C SER A 110 -15.50 28.55 -17.82
N LEU A 111 -15.37 27.60 -16.90
CA LEU A 111 -14.22 27.52 -15.99
C LEU A 111 -12.92 27.06 -16.71
N LEU A 112 -13.02 26.16 -17.65
CA LEU A 112 -11.88 25.54 -18.35
C LEU A 112 -11.54 26.19 -19.70
N GLY A 113 -12.24 27.24 -20.09
CA GLY A 113 -11.99 27.95 -21.35
C GLY A 113 -12.63 27.30 -22.58
N GLY A 114 -13.69 26.51 -22.40
CA GLY A 114 -14.49 25.90 -23.47
C GLY A 114 -14.35 24.38 -23.59
N GLU A 115 -14.76 23.85 -24.72
CA GLU A 115 -14.74 22.40 -25.01
C GLU A 115 -13.34 21.82 -25.05
N ASP A 116 -12.35 22.61 -25.50
CA ASP A 116 -10.95 22.18 -25.55
C ASP A 116 -10.42 21.92 -24.14
N GLY A 117 -10.67 22.79 -23.17
CA GLY A 117 -10.26 22.60 -21.79
C GLY A 117 -10.95 21.41 -21.12
N ILE A 118 -12.23 21.16 -21.45
CA ILE A 118 -12.93 19.95 -21.00
C ILE A 118 -12.28 18.68 -21.59
N SER A 119 -11.91 18.74 -22.87
CA SER A 119 -11.25 17.63 -23.57
C SER A 119 -9.86 17.33 -22.96
N GLU A 120 -9.07 18.38 -22.67
CA GLU A 120 -7.77 18.25 -22.03
C GLU A 120 -7.90 17.66 -20.61
N LEU A 121 -8.88 18.11 -19.83
CA LEU A 121 -9.12 17.51 -18.50
C LEU A 121 -9.51 16.03 -18.60
N ARG A 122 -10.36 15.67 -19.56
CA ARG A 122 -10.72 14.25 -19.82
C ARG A 122 -9.49 13.43 -20.23
N ALA A 123 -8.67 13.94 -21.16
CA ALA A 123 -7.43 13.29 -21.57
C ALA A 123 -6.47 13.11 -20.37
N PHE A 124 -6.28 14.14 -19.55
CA PHE A 124 -5.45 14.06 -18.36
C PHE A 124 -5.96 13.02 -17.35
N THR A 125 -7.26 12.96 -17.08
CA THR A 125 -7.85 11.99 -16.15
C THR A 125 -7.84 10.56 -16.68
N ASN A 126 -7.82 10.36 -18.00
CA ASN A 126 -7.75 9.05 -18.63
C ASN A 126 -6.31 8.54 -18.83
N LEU A 127 -5.33 9.46 -18.90
CA LEU A 127 -3.94 9.12 -19.14
C LEU A 127 -3.38 8.01 -18.22
N PRO A 128 -3.64 8.00 -16.90
CA PRO A 128 -3.18 6.93 -16.03
C PRO A 128 -3.76 5.55 -16.37
N VAL A 129 -5.01 5.49 -16.86
CA VAL A 129 -5.65 4.24 -17.29
C VAL A 129 -5.02 3.71 -18.56
N GLU A 130 -4.76 4.60 -19.52
CA GLU A 130 -4.13 4.26 -20.81
C GLU A 130 -2.69 3.81 -20.64
N LEU A 131 -1.95 4.42 -19.71
CA LEU A 131 -0.53 4.14 -19.48
C LEU A 131 -0.28 3.06 -18.41
N ALA A 132 -1.31 2.56 -17.72
CA ALA A 132 -1.12 1.67 -16.57
C ALA A 132 -0.27 0.42 -16.92
N SER A 133 -0.55 -0.26 -18.03
CA SER A 133 0.21 -1.43 -18.45
C SER A 133 1.60 -1.09 -19.00
N VAL A 134 1.69 0.02 -19.76
CA VAL A 134 2.98 0.51 -20.28
C VAL A 134 3.90 0.93 -19.14
N ARG A 135 3.35 1.64 -18.15
CA ARG A 135 4.07 2.07 -16.96
C ARG A 135 4.61 0.87 -16.19
N TYR A 136 3.77 -0.14 -15.93
CA TYR A 136 4.18 -1.34 -15.23
C TYR A 136 5.33 -2.06 -15.94
N ALA A 137 5.23 -2.22 -17.27
CA ALA A 137 6.30 -2.81 -18.07
C ALA A 137 7.59 -1.99 -18.02
N SER A 138 7.48 -0.65 -18.08
CA SER A 138 8.65 0.24 -17.99
C SER A 138 9.32 0.15 -16.63
N GLU A 139 8.54 0.15 -15.55
CA GLU A 139 9.03 0.03 -14.17
C GLU A 139 9.74 -1.30 -13.94
N SER A 140 9.27 -2.40 -14.56
CA SER A 140 9.94 -3.71 -14.49
C SER A 140 11.33 -3.73 -15.14
N LEU A 141 11.65 -2.77 -15.99
CA LEU A 141 12.96 -2.66 -16.64
C LEU A 141 13.93 -1.72 -15.92
N LEU A 142 13.46 -1.00 -14.90
CA LEU A 142 14.30 -0.09 -14.12
C LEU A 142 15.22 -0.86 -13.18
N PRO A 143 16.42 -0.31 -12.87
CA PRO A 143 17.28 -0.90 -11.84
C PRO A 143 16.58 -0.89 -10.46
N PRO A 144 16.90 -1.85 -9.58
CA PRO A 144 16.29 -1.94 -8.28
C PRO A 144 16.54 -0.67 -7.45
N GLN A 145 15.48 -0.16 -6.86
CA GLN A 145 15.53 0.90 -5.87
C GLN A 145 14.82 0.42 -4.62
N VAL A 146 15.52 0.49 -3.49
CA VAL A 146 14.92 0.15 -2.21
C VAL A 146 14.08 1.32 -1.73
N ILE A 147 12.84 1.05 -1.36
CA ILE A 147 11.94 2.07 -0.83
C ILE A 147 12.11 2.11 0.68
N ALA A 148 12.48 3.27 1.20
CA ALA A 148 12.43 3.53 2.62
C ALA A 148 10.96 3.63 3.07
N GLY A 149 10.61 2.95 4.17
CA GLY A 149 9.31 3.07 4.80
C GLY A 149 9.09 4.47 5.39
N GLY A 150 7.83 4.81 5.64
CA GLY A 150 7.44 6.03 6.37
C GLY A 150 6.53 5.68 7.54
N GLU A 151 6.21 6.66 8.37
CA GLU A 151 5.24 6.48 9.45
C GLU A 151 3.91 5.91 8.92
N GLY A 152 3.37 4.88 9.59
CA GLY A 152 2.08 4.27 9.26
C GLY A 152 2.12 3.29 8.10
N ASP A 153 3.28 2.70 7.78
CA ASP A 153 3.40 1.67 6.75
C ASP A 153 2.45 0.48 7.00
N PRO A 154 1.47 0.26 6.11
CA PRO A 154 0.47 -0.78 6.31
C PRO A 154 1.05 -2.20 6.24
N GLN A 155 2.17 -2.44 5.53
CA GLN A 155 2.85 -3.73 5.50
C GLN A 155 3.50 -4.03 6.85
N VAL A 156 4.21 -3.06 7.43
CA VAL A 156 4.83 -3.21 8.75
C VAL A 156 3.79 -3.47 9.84
N THR A 157 2.66 -2.74 9.81
CA THR A 157 1.54 -2.96 10.74
C THR A 157 0.96 -4.38 10.60
N GLN A 158 0.86 -4.89 9.38
CA GLN A 158 0.36 -6.24 9.11
C GLN A 158 1.36 -7.30 9.58
N ILE A 159 2.65 -7.09 9.34
CA ILE A 159 3.73 -7.96 9.83
C ILE A 159 3.71 -8.00 11.35
N GLN A 160 3.67 -6.86 12.03
CA GLN A 160 3.60 -6.80 13.49
C GLN A 160 2.46 -7.64 14.07
N ARG A 161 1.26 -7.61 13.44
CA ARG A 161 0.14 -8.44 13.88
C ARG A 161 0.42 -9.93 13.71
N GLN A 162 1.05 -10.33 12.62
CA GLN A 162 1.44 -11.72 12.41
C GLN A 162 2.51 -12.16 13.41
N LEU A 163 3.51 -11.33 13.67
CA LEU A 163 4.53 -11.60 14.69
C LEU A 163 3.93 -11.70 16.10
N ALA A 164 2.88 -10.93 16.39
CA ALA A 164 2.18 -10.99 17.67
C ALA A 164 1.51 -12.35 17.94
N LEU A 165 1.18 -13.12 16.89
CA LEU A 165 0.68 -14.51 17.03
C LEU A 165 1.77 -15.48 17.49
N LEU A 166 3.04 -15.13 17.29
CA LEU A 166 4.23 -15.94 17.60
C LEU A 166 4.93 -15.49 18.91
N LYS A 167 4.29 -14.63 19.70
CA LYS A 167 4.87 -14.09 20.95
C LYS A 167 5.41 -15.22 21.84
N ARG A 168 6.62 -14.99 22.33
CA ARG A 168 7.33 -15.83 23.31
C ARG A 168 7.68 -14.98 24.54
N ASP A 169 8.09 -15.64 25.63
CA ASP A 169 8.52 -14.94 26.85
C ASP A 169 9.86 -14.21 26.69
N LEU A 170 10.61 -14.55 25.63
CA LEU A 170 11.89 -13.91 25.26
C LEU A 170 11.71 -13.15 23.94
N ALA A 171 12.70 -12.29 23.63
CA ALA A 171 12.78 -11.60 22.35
C ALA A 171 12.62 -12.57 21.17
N LEU A 172 11.75 -12.23 20.22
CA LEU A 172 11.41 -13.10 19.08
C LEU A 172 12.56 -13.12 18.07
N PRO A 173 13.21 -14.28 17.80
CA PRO A 173 14.26 -14.37 16.80
C PRO A 173 13.68 -14.24 15.38
N ILE A 174 14.10 -13.19 14.66
CA ILE A 174 13.63 -12.84 13.32
C ILE A 174 14.82 -12.76 12.37
N LEU A 175 14.66 -13.31 11.18
CA LEU A 175 15.51 -13.07 10.03
C LEU A 175 14.73 -12.33 8.96
N ASP A 176 15.13 -11.10 8.66
CA ASP A 176 14.61 -10.30 7.55
C ASP A 176 15.39 -10.65 6.29
N PHE A 177 14.75 -11.37 5.37
CA PHE A 177 15.37 -11.85 4.13
C PHE A 177 15.04 -10.90 2.98
N GLY A 178 16.06 -10.27 2.42
CA GLY A 178 15.94 -9.14 1.50
C GLY A 178 15.70 -7.85 2.27
N ALA A 179 16.52 -7.58 3.28
CA ALA A 179 16.30 -6.50 4.24
C ALA A 179 16.41 -5.08 3.63
N GLY A 180 17.04 -4.96 2.46
CA GLY A 180 17.22 -3.69 1.76
C GLY A 180 17.85 -2.63 2.66
N ARG A 181 17.17 -1.51 2.86
CA ARG A 181 17.60 -0.40 3.73
C ARG A 181 17.23 -0.55 5.21
N GLY A 182 16.70 -1.71 5.62
CA GLY A 182 16.27 -1.91 7.00
C GLY A 182 14.86 -1.40 7.31
N ARG A 183 14.04 -1.15 6.28
CA ARG A 183 12.66 -0.64 6.39
C ARG A 183 11.80 -1.42 7.39
N LEU A 184 11.93 -2.76 7.40
CA LEU A 184 11.14 -3.59 8.31
C LEU A 184 11.53 -3.32 9.77
N LEU A 185 12.82 -3.26 10.08
CA LEU A 185 13.28 -2.97 11.43
C LEU A 185 12.87 -1.58 11.88
N GLU A 186 13.10 -0.56 11.04
CA GLU A 186 12.71 0.84 11.33
C GLU A 186 11.23 0.94 11.68
N GLY A 187 10.37 0.35 10.87
CA GLY A 187 8.94 0.39 11.10
C GLY A 187 8.47 -0.42 12.30
N LEU A 188 9.05 -1.61 12.56
CA LEU A 188 8.73 -2.40 13.76
C LEU A 188 9.23 -1.72 15.02
N ALA A 189 10.41 -1.09 14.99
CA ALA A 189 10.95 -0.33 16.10
C ALA A 189 10.05 0.83 16.50
N ALA A 190 9.61 1.64 15.53
CA ALA A 190 8.65 2.72 15.76
C ALA A 190 7.36 2.21 16.43
N LEU A 191 6.77 1.13 15.95
CA LEU A 191 5.55 0.55 16.53
C LEU A 191 5.77 -0.03 17.96
N ILE A 192 6.95 -0.57 18.24
CA ILE A 192 7.30 -1.09 19.58
C ILE A 192 7.50 0.07 20.56
N GLU A 193 8.19 1.12 20.15
CA GLU A 193 8.49 2.30 20.95
C GLU A 193 7.22 3.12 21.23
N ASP A 194 6.33 3.28 20.25
CA ASP A 194 5.01 3.90 20.44
C ASP A 194 4.17 3.17 21.49
N ALA A 195 4.32 1.85 21.60
CA ALA A 195 3.71 1.02 22.63
C ALA A 195 4.50 1.03 23.96
N SER A 196 5.50 1.90 24.11
CA SER A 196 6.41 1.97 25.27
C SER A 196 7.21 0.69 25.51
N GLY A 197 7.47 -0.08 24.46
CA GLY A 197 8.33 -1.26 24.47
C GLY A 197 9.79 -0.93 24.18
N VAL A 198 10.66 -1.91 24.40
CA VAL A 198 12.09 -1.85 24.06
C VAL A 198 12.34 -2.85 22.92
N VAL A 199 12.95 -2.37 21.84
CA VAL A 199 13.16 -3.18 20.60
C VAL A 199 13.92 -4.46 20.91
N ARG A 200 15.05 -4.37 21.64
CA ARG A 200 15.92 -5.51 21.99
C ARG A 200 15.23 -6.54 22.91
N ASP A 201 14.27 -6.11 23.70
CA ASP A 201 13.53 -7.00 24.61
C ASP A 201 12.38 -7.70 23.85
N THR A 202 11.98 -7.16 22.71
CA THR A 202 10.88 -7.65 21.88
C THR A 202 11.36 -8.49 20.69
N LEU A 203 12.45 -8.08 20.06
CA LEU A 203 12.99 -8.68 18.83
C LEU A 203 14.46 -9.06 18.99
N ASP A 204 14.82 -10.27 18.58
CA ASP A 204 16.20 -10.68 18.28
C ASP A 204 16.36 -10.70 16.76
N TYR A 205 16.58 -9.51 16.19
CA TYR A 205 16.52 -9.26 14.76
C TYR A 205 17.87 -9.48 14.08
N TYR A 206 17.82 -10.13 12.93
CA TYR A 206 18.93 -10.33 11.99
C TYR A 206 18.46 -9.96 10.59
N ALA A 207 19.35 -9.40 9.79
CA ALA A 207 19.10 -9.03 8.40
C ALA A 207 19.98 -9.86 7.46
N PHE A 208 19.41 -10.26 6.34
CA PHE A 208 20.12 -10.87 5.23
C PHE A 208 19.74 -10.17 3.93
N ASP A 209 20.76 -9.76 3.18
CA ASP A 209 20.58 -9.24 1.83
C ASP A 209 21.78 -9.66 0.97
N GLU A 210 21.52 -10.35 -0.14
CA GLU A 210 22.57 -10.80 -1.05
C GLU A 210 23.29 -9.61 -1.71
N TYR A 211 22.56 -8.49 -1.89
CA TYR A 211 23.08 -7.27 -2.50
C TYR A 211 23.63 -6.32 -1.44
N ARG A 212 24.65 -5.53 -1.85
CA ARG A 212 25.32 -4.59 -0.92
C ARG A 212 24.95 -3.13 -1.17
N ASP A 213 24.09 -2.86 -2.11
CA ASP A 213 23.77 -1.50 -2.53
C ASP A 213 23.15 -0.64 -1.41
N SER A 214 22.48 -1.28 -0.46
CA SER A 214 21.84 -0.63 0.68
C SER A 214 22.48 -1.01 2.03
N HIS A 215 23.73 -1.54 2.01
CA HIS A 215 24.42 -2.02 3.21
C HIS A 215 24.53 -0.94 4.31
N ASP A 216 25.02 0.24 3.95
CA ASP A 216 25.29 1.31 4.91
C ASP A 216 23.99 1.81 5.58
N ASP A 217 22.91 1.93 4.82
CA ASP A 217 21.59 2.34 5.33
C ASP A 217 21.06 1.29 6.33
N CYS A 218 21.06 0.00 5.93
CA CYS A 218 20.60 -1.08 6.78
C CYS A 218 21.43 -1.25 8.05
N ALA A 219 22.75 -1.17 7.91
CA ALA A 219 23.70 -1.24 9.04
C ALA A 219 23.48 -0.08 10.03
N ALA A 220 23.19 1.12 9.53
CA ALA A 220 22.86 2.28 10.38
C ALA A 220 21.61 2.03 11.22
N VAL A 221 20.51 1.55 10.60
CA VAL A 221 19.26 1.23 11.30
C VAL A 221 19.48 0.13 12.36
N ILE A 222 20.24 -0.92 12.02
CA ILE A 222 20.56 -2.00 12.97
C ILE A 222 21.40 -1.45 14.13
N SER A 223 22.41 -0.62 13.84
CA SER A 223 23.29 -0.05 14.86
C SER A 223 22.53 0.87 15.81
N GLU A 224 21.56 1.63 15.34
CA GLU A 224 20.70 2.48 16.15
C GLU A 224 19.96 1.68 17.23
N HIS A 225 19.33 0.58 16.84
CA HIS A 225 18.49 -0.19 17.76
C HIS A 225 19.27 -1.28 18.53
N PHE A 226 20.34 -1.83 17.99
CA PHE A 226 21.10 -2.93 18.61
C PHE A 226 22.52 -2.55 19.06
N GLY A 227 23.04 -1.37 18.68
CA GLY A 227 24.36 -0.89 19.07
C GLY A 227 25.52 -1.62 18.38
N THR A 228 25.24 -2.37 17.31
CA THR A 228 26.20 -3.10 16.48
C THR A 228 25.59 -3.32 15.09
N ASP A 229 26.41 -3.36 14.06
CA ASP A 229 26.06 -3.71 12.68
C ASP A 229 26.31 -5.19 12.34
N GLU A 230 26.87 -5.95 13.29
CA GLU A 230 27.22 -7.37 13.11
C GLU A 230 26.00 -8.30 12.92
N ARG A 231 24.81 -7.74 12.76
CA ARG A 231 23.54 -8.48 12.52
C ARG A 231 23.08 -8.45 11.07
N LEU A 232 23.88 -7.84 10.16
CA LEU A 232 23.63 -7.81 8.71
C LEU A 232 24.58 -8.77 7.99
N PHE A 233 23.99 -9.68 7.21
CA PHE A 233 24.73 -10.73 6.51
C PHE A 233 24.45 -10.68 5.01
N HIS A 234 25.45 -11.06 4.20
CA HIS A 234 25.37 -11.15 2.73
C HIS A 234 25.64 -12.57 2.21
N LYS A 235 26.07 -13.47 3.10
CA LYS A 235 26.33 -14.87 2.78
C LYS A 235 25.78 -15.77 3.87
N GLN A 236 25.27 -16.90 3.48
CA GLN A 236 24.73 -17.91 4.38
C GLN A 236 25.75 -18.42 5.39
N ASP A 237 27.00 -18.63 4.94
CA ASP A 237 28.07 -19.13 5.81
C ASP A 237 28.43 -18.12 6.92
N ASP A 238 28.42 -16.83 6.60
CA ASP A 238 28.69 -15.76 7.57
C ASP A 238 27.57 -15.70 8.62
N PHE A 239 26.31 -15.91 8.22
CA PHE A 239 25.17 -15.97 9.13
C PHE A 239 25.31 -17.17 10.09
N PHE A 240 25.60 -18.37 9.56
CA PHE A 240 25.74 -19.57 10.40
C PHE A 240 27.05 -19.63 11.21
N ALA A 241 27.99 -18.73 10.96
CA ALA A 241 29.15 -18.54 11.86
C ALA A 241 28.75 -17.84 13.17
N VAL A 242 27.64 -17.08 13.17
CA VAL A 242 27.14 -16.29 14.31
C VAL A 242 25.89 -16.91 14.93
N LYS A 243 25.03 -17.52 14.12
CA LYS A 243 23.73 -18.03 14.54
C LYS A 243 23.59 -19.52 14.25
N ASP A 244 23.11 -20.27 15.24
CA ASP A 244 22.88 -21.71 15.10
C ASP A 244 21.73 -21.99 14.11
N LYS A 245 21.84 -23.14 13.41
CA LYS A 245 20.72 -23.68 12.64
C LYS A 245 19.54 -23.96 13.55
N GLY A 246 18.34 -23.71 13.05
CA GLY A 246 17.10 -23.95 13.80
C GLY A 246 16.86 -22.95 14.93
N SER A 247 17.52 -21.80 14.94
CA SER A 247 17.42 -20.81 16.02
C SER A 247 16.46 -19.65 15.70
N ILE A 248 16.00 -19.49 14.47
CA ILE A 248 15.11 -18.42 14.03
C ILE A 248 13.65 -18.88 14.14
N SER A 249 12.81 -18.04 14.75
CA SER A 249 11.37 -18.30 14.88
C SER A 249 10.60 -17.93 13.62
N VAL A 250 11.01 -16.86 12.94
CA VAL A 250 10.35 -16.40 11.71
C VAL A 250 11.36 -15.78 10.74
N VAL A 251 11.26 -16.20 9.49
CA VAL A 251 11.93 -15.54 8.36
C VAL A 251 10.90 -14.71 7.64
N VAL A 252 11.16 -13.41 7.48
CA VAL A 252 10.24 -12.46 6.84
C VAL A 252 10.74 -12.13 5.43
N LEU A 253 9.87 -12.23 4.44
CA LEU A 253 10.08 -11.79 3.06
C LEU A 253 9.05 -10.70 2.76
N THR A 254 9.49 -9.45 2.67
CA THR A 254 8.61 -8.32 2.38
C THR A 254 8.91 -7.76 0.99
N ASN A 255 8.02 -7.98 0.04
CA ASN A 255 8.18 -7.59 -1.37
C ASN A 255 9.45 -8.19 -2.03
N VAL A 256 9.82 -9.40 -1.69
CA VAL A 256 11.05 -10.04 -2.15
C VAL A 256 10.76 -11.21 -3.09
N LEU A 257 9.71 -12.00 -2.82
CA LEU A 257 9.46 -13.23 -3.58
C LEU A 257 9.20 -12.95 -5.07
N HIS A 258 8.49 -11.85 -5.36
CA HIS A 258 8.15 -11.49 -6.74
C HIS A 258 9.37 -11.04 -7.58
N GLU A 259 10.49 -10.66 -6.94
CA GLU A 259 11.74 -10.31 -7.62
C GLU A 259 12.59 -11.56 -7.92
N ILE A 260 12.38 -12.66 -7.21
CA ILE A 260 13.17 -13.89 -7.32
C ILE A 260 12.62 -14.77 -8.45
N PRO A 261 13.46 -15.20 -9.41
CA PRO A 261 13.02 -16.09 -10.48
C PRO A 261 12.43 -17.39 -9.97
N PRO A 262 11.27 -17.86 -10.48
CA PRO A 262 10.61 -19.07 -10.01
C PRO A 262 11.46 -20.34 -10.04
N ARG A 263 12.42 -20.42 -10.96
CA ARG A 263 13.34 -21.57 -11.06
C ARG A 263 14.20 -21.79 -9.81
N VAL A 264 14.41 -20.74 -9.00
CA VAL A 264 15.19 -20.86 -7.75
C VAL A 264 14.31 -21.06 -6.50
N TRP A 265 12.99 -20.92 -6.57
CA TRP A 265 12.11 -21.02 -5.39
C TRP A 265 12.19 -22.38 -4.69
N VAL A 266 12.38 -23.47 -5.44
CA VAL A 266 12.57 -24.81 -4.85
C VAL A 266 13.84 -24.83 -3.99
N GLY A 267 14.94 -24.25 -4.49
CA GLY A 267 16.17 -24.10 -3.73
C GLY A 267 16.06 -23.12 -2.57
N LEU A 268 15.32 -22.03 -2.75
CA LEU A 268 15.11 -20.97 -1.74
C LEU A 268 14.43 -21.51 -0.48
N PHE A 269 13.44 -22.39 -0.63
CA PHE A 269 12.68 -22.96 0.49
C PHE A 269 13.11 -24.40 0.86
N GLY A 270 14.00 -25.00 0.06
CA GLY A 270 14.44 -26.38 0.25
C GLY A 270 15.50 -26.57 1.34
N ALA A 271 15.72 -27.83 1.72
CA ALA A 271 16.79 -28.20 2.63
C ALA A 271 18.16 -27.70 2.11
N GLY A 272 18.96 -27.16 3.02
CA GLY A 272 20.26 -26.54 2.71
C GLY A 272 20.19 -25.04 2.42
N SER A 273 19.01 -24.45 2.22
CA SER A 273 18.87 -23.00 2.07
C SER A 273 18.98 -22.27 3.41
N LEU A 274 19.34 -21.00 3.35
CA LEU A 274 19.37 -20.13 4.53
C LEU A 274 18.01 -20.14 5.25
N ILE A 275 16.91 -19.99 4.50
CA ILE A 275 15.54 -19.95 5.06
C ILE A 275 15.23 -21.25 5.81
N TYR A 276 15.41 -22.38 5.16
CA TYR A 276 15.06 -23.68 5.76
C TYR A 276 15.92 -24.03 6.97
N GLU A 277 17.24 -23.84 6.85
CA GLU A 277 18.20 -24.22 7.88
C GLU A 277 18.18 -23.27 9.10
N SER A 278 17.86 -22.00 8.92
CA SER A 278 17.78 -21.04 10.03
C SER A 278 16.53 -21.25 10.90
N LEU A 279 15.42 -21.68 10.31
CA LEU A 279 14.15 -21.83 11.03
C LEU A 279 14.18 -22.94 12.08
N ALA A 280 13.63 -22.65 13.26
CA ALA A 280 13.28 -23.64 14.26
C ALA A 280 12.25 -24.62 13.68
N ASP A 281 12.10 -25.81 14.28
CA ASP A 281 11.15 -26.81 13.78
C ASP A 281 9.68 -26.37 13.86
N ASP A 282 9.37 -25.51 14.82
CA ASP A 282 8.08 -24.83 14.96
C ASP A 282 8.06 -23.43 14.32
N GLY A 283 9.07 -23.07 13.54
CA GLY A 283 9.25 -21.78 12.91
C GLY A 283 8.38 -21.58 11.67
N TYR A 284 8.33 -20.34 11.22
CA TYR A 284 7.49 -19.91 10.10
C TYR A 284 8.25 -19.04 9.11
N VAL A 285 7.86 -19.10 7.85
CA VAL A 285 8.14 -18.05 6.86
C VAL A 285 6.93 -17.12 6.81
N LEU A 286 7.17 -15.82 6.84
CA LEU A 286 6.14 -14.79 6.66
C LEU A 286 6.40 -14.10 5.31
N ILE A 287 5.53 -14.33 4.34
CA ILE A 287 5.58 -13.70 3.02
C ILE A 287 4.54 -12.60 2.96
N VAL A 288 4.97 -11.37 2.67
CA VAL A 288 4.11 -10.19 2.55
C VAL A 288 4.36 -9.52 1.21
N GLU A 289 3.35 -9.56 0.35
CA GLU A 289 3.41 -9.05 -1.02
C GLU A 289 2.29 -8.05 -1.27
N ASP A 290 2.54 -7.02 -2.08
CA ASP A 290 1.55 -6.03 -2.53
C ASP A 290 1.32 -6.15 -4.04
N GLU A 291 0.09 -6.03 -4.50
CA GLU A 291 -0.24 -5.92 -5.91
C GLU A 291 0.31 -4.63 -6.56
N ARG A 292 0.62 -3.62 -5.76
CA ARG A 292 1.29 -2.41 -6.22
C ARG A 292 2.79 -2.52 -5.97
N ILE A 293 3.48 -2.95 -6.99
CA ILE A 293 4.94 -3.00 -6.99
C ILE A 293 5.48 -1.57 -7.00
N PRO A 294 6.35 -1.22 -6.06
CA PRO A 294 6.95 0.11 -5.99
C PRO A 294 7.76 0.47 -7.23
N ILE A 295 7.84 1.77 -7.54
CA ILE A 295 8.65 2.27 -8.64
C ILE A 295 10.12 1.98 -8.35
N GLY A 296 10.80 1.35 -9.30
CA GLY A 296 12.25 1.11 -9.24
C GLY A 296 12.64 -0.29 -8.77
N GLU A 297 11.71 -1.15 -8.36
CA GLU A 297 12.02 -2.55 -8.13
C GLU A 297 12.41 -3.27 -9.41
N LYS A 298 13.35 -4.24 -9.31
CA LYS A 298 13.88 -4.95 -10.45
C LYS A 298 13.18 -6.28 -10.66
N ALA A 299 12.55 -6.42 -11.82
CA ALA A 299 12.00 -7.69 -12.24
C ALA A 299 13.10 -8.69 -12.62
N HIS A 300 12.83 -10.00 -12.43
CA HIS A 300 13.60 -11.04 -13.11
C HIS A 300 13.28 -11.05 -14.63
N GLU A 301 13.94 -11.92 -15.40
CA GLU A 301 13.87 -11.94 -16.88
C GLU A 301 12.45 -12.01 -17.45
N ASN A 302 11.51 -12.63 -16.74
CA ASN A 302 10.11 -12.77 -17.18
C ASN A 302 9.16 -11.76 -16.48
N GLY A 303 9.69 -10.76 -15.77
CA GLY A 303 8.91 -9.77 -15.03
C GLY A 303 8.53 -10.24 -13.63
N PHE A 304 7.74 -9.45 -12.91
CA PHE A 304 7.29 -9.79 -11.56
C PHE A 304 6.17 -10.85 -11.57
N LEU A 305 6.24 -11.79 -10.64
CA LEU A 305 5.18 -12.76 -10.37
C LEU A 305 4.70 -12.62 -8.93
N VAL A 306 3.58 -11.96 -8.73
CA VAL A 306 2.97 -11.73 -7.42
C VAL A 306 2.01 -12.85 -7.08
N LEU A 307 2.39 -13.69 -6.12
CA LEU A 307 1.59 -14.83 -5.69
C LEU A 307 0.62 -14.44 -4.57
N ASP A 308 -0.65 -14.76 -4.76
CA ASP A 308 -1.70 -14.64 -3.75
C ASP A 308 -1.91 -15.96 -2.99
N THR A 309 -2.79 -15.94 -2.00
CA THR A 309 -3.14 -17.05 -1.11
C THR A 309 -3.37 -18.38 -1.84
N VAL A 310 -4.10 -18.37 -2.96
CA VAL A 310 -4.38 -19.59 -3.73
C VAL A 310 -3.11 -20.17 -4.34
N HIS A 311 -2.28 -19.29 -4.90
CA HIS A 311 -1.03 -19.68 -5.54
C HIS A 311 0.00 -20.19 -4.53
N LEU A 312 0.13 -19.53 -3.37
CA LEU A 312 1.01 -19.95 -2.28
C LEU A 312 0.54 -21.27 -1.67
N LYS A 313 -0.78 -21.47 -1.46
CA LYS A 313 -1.31 -22.78 -1.03
C LYS A 313 -0.90 -23.90 -1.97
N THR A 314 -1.01 -23.68 -3.26
CA THR A 314 -0.60 -24.69 -4.28
C THR A 314 0.90 -24.90 -4.26
N MET A 315 1.71 -23.85 -4.19
CA MET A 315 3.17 -23.95 -4.17
C MET A 315 3.69 -24.72 -2.94
N PHE A 316 3.14 -24.43 -1.76
CA PHE A 316 3.52 -25.07 -0.49
C PHE A 316 2.73 -26.36 -0.19
N GLY A 317 1.84 -26.79 -1.09
CA GLY A 317 1.04 -27.99 -0.91
C GLY A 317 0.15 -27.95 0.33
N ALA A 318 -0.30 -26.75 0.74
CA ALA A 318 -1.11 -26.57 1.93
C ALA A 318 -2.54 -27.11 1.75
N THR A 319 -2.96 -27.97 2.68
CA THR A 319 -4.29 -28.58 2.71
C THR A 319 -5.24 -27.88 3.68
N GLU A 320 -6.53 -28.20 3.65
CA GLU A 320 -7.50 -27.68 4.63
C GLU A 320 -7.13 -28.06 6.07
N LYS A 321 -6.46 -29.19 6.26
CA LYS A 321 -5.91 -29.60 7.56
C LYS A 321 -4.82 -28.63 8.03
N ASP A 322 -3.91 -28.22 7.15
CA ASP A 322 -2.83 -27.31 7.48
C ASP A 322 -3.38 -25.92 7.83
N ILE A 323 -4.48 -25.50 7.21
CA ILE A 323 -5.18 -24.27 7.55
C ILE A 323 -5.81 -24.37 8.94
N SER A 324 -6.52 -25.46 9.22
CA SER A 324 -7.16 -25.70 10.53
C SER A 324 -6.15 -25.82 11.67
N GLU A 325 -4.97 -26.36 11.40
CA GLU A 325 -3.85 -26.49 12.34
C GLU A 325 -2.92 -25.25 12.36
N LYS A 326 -3.32 -24.16 11.68
CA LYS A 326 -2.55 -22.90 11.58
C LYS A 326 -1.14 -23.05 11.03
N ARG A 327 -0.89 -24.07 10.21
CA ARG A 327 0.37 -24.23 9.49
C ARG A 327 0.47 -23.32 8.26
N PHE A 328 -0.67 -22.89 7.76
CA PHE A 328 -0.80 -21.88 6.71
C PHE A 328 -1.89 -20.88 7.12
N VAL A 329 -1.48 -19.64 7.39
CA VAL A 329 -2.39 -18.56 7.79
C VAL A 329 -2.27 -17.45 6.77
N ALA A 330 -3.39 -16.98 6.24
CA ALA A 330 -3.45 -15.81 5.36
C ALA A 330 -4.18 -14.68 6.11
N ASP A 331 -3.62 -13.48 6.06
CA ASP A 331 -4.21 -12.28 6.63
C ASP A 331 -4.41 -11.22 5.55
N ASP A 332 -5.65 -10.84 5.29
CA ASP A 332 -6.05 -9.69 4.51
C ASP A 332 -6.67 -8.64 5.44
N ALA A 333 -5.82 -8.03 6.22
CA ALA A 333 -6.25 -7.08 7.24
C ALA A 333 -6.91 -5.82 6.71
N ARG A 334 -6.64 -5.47 5.46
CA ARG A 334 -7.26 -4.30 4.82
C ARG A 334 -8.61 -4.60 4.22
N GLY A 335 -8.94 -5.88 4.00
CA GLY A 335 -10.19 -6.33 3.39
C GLY A 335 -10.33 -5.94 1.91
N ASP A 336 -9.27 -5.39 1.30
CA ASP A 336 -9.26 -5.02 -0.13
C ASP A 336 -8.56 -6.05 -1.02
N GLY A 337 -8.02 -7.12 -0.42
CA GLY A 337 -7.31 -8.20 -1.10
C GLY A 337 -5.97 -7.81 -1.72
N ARG A 338 -5.56 -6.55 -1.61
CA ARG A 338 -4.36 -6.02 -2.26
C ARG A 338 -3.08 -6.38 -1.52
N LEU A 339 -3.11 -6.30 -0.19
CA LEU A 339 -1.96 -6.54 0.67
C LEU A 339 -2.28 -7.71 1.57
N LYS A 340 -1.58 -8.82 1.37
CA LYS A 340 -1.78 -10.05 2.15
C LYS A 340 -0.49 -10.51 2.77
N ALA A 341 -0.58 -10.95 4.03
CA ALA A 341 0.48 -11.62 4.73
C ALA A 341 0.17 -13.12 4.84
N HIS A 342 1.17 -13.94 4.57
CA HIS A 342 1.05 -15.38 4.62
C HIS A 342 2.08 -15.95 5.58
N LEU A 343 1.62 -16.45 6.73
CA LEU A 343 2.45 -17.14 7.71
C LEU A 343 2.42 -18.64 7.42
N ILE A 344 3.56 -19.22 7.06
CA ILE A 344 3.73 -20.57 6.52
C ILE A 344 4.70 -21.34 7.38
N SER A 345 4.26 -22.42 8.01
CA SER A 345 5.09 -23.26 8.88
C SER A 345 6.24 -23.93 8.11
N LYS A 346 7.41 -24.03 8.73
CA LYS A 346 8.59 -24.71 8.19
C LYS A 346 8.26 -26.10 7.60
N ILE A 347 7.34 -26.82 8.22
CA ILE A 347 6.96 -28.17 7.75
C ILE A 347 6.43 -28.18 6.32
N LEU A 348 5.82 -27.09 5.85
CA LEU A 348 5.29 -26.97 4.50
C LEU A 348 6.36 -26.59 3.47
N LEU A 349 7.51 -26.08 3.90
CA LEU A 349 8.60 -25.69 2.99
C LEU A 349 9.15 -26.92 2.24
N SER A 350 9.19 -28.07 2.87
CA SER A 350 9.63 -29.32 2.26
C SER A 350 8.70 -29.85 1.16
N ASN A 351 7.48 -29.31 1.05
CA ASN A 351 6.54 -29.67 -0.01
C ASN A 351 6.78 -28.87 -1.31
N VAL A 352 7.58 -27.78 -1.24
CA VAL A 352 7.87 -26.97 -2.43
C VAL A 352 8.64 -27.83 -3.44
N SER A 353 8.08 -27.94 -4.62
CA SER A 353 8.63 -28.76 -5.70
C SER A 353 8.45 -28.06 -7.04
N THR A 354 9.25 -28.43 -8.02
CA THR A 354 9.12 -27.90 -9.39
C THR A 354 7.70 -28.05 -9.94
N VAL A 355 7.03 -29.16 -9.64
CA VAL A 355 5.65 -29.41 -10.04
C VAL A 355 4.69 -28.47 -9.31
N GLY A 356 4.89 -28.24 -8.00
CA GLY A 356 4.09 -27.32 -7.19
C GLY A 356 4.24 -25.87 -7.66
N VAL A 357 5.47 -25.43 -7.91
CA VAL A 357 5.77 -24.10 -8.45
C VAL A 357 5.10 -23.90 -9.82
N LYS A 358 5.27 -24.86 -10.74
CA LYS A 358 4.65 -24.80 -12.07
C LYS A 358 3.12 -24.68 -11.97
N LYS A 359 2.48 -25.48 -11.12
CA LYS A 359 1.02 -25.42 -10.90
C LYS A 359 0.60 -24.05 -10.32
N ALA A 360 1.35 -23.50 -9.38
CA ALA A 360 1.05 -22.19 -8.81
C ALA A 360 1.10 -21.08 -9.89
N ILE A 361 2.08 -21.13 -10.79
CA ILE A 361 2.20 -20.19 -11.91
C ILE A 361 1.08 -20.40 -12.93
N GLU A 362 0.68 -21.66 -13.23
CA GLU A 362 -0.49 -21.94 -14.06
C GLU A 362 -1.78 -21.38 -13.47
N GLU A 363 -1.97 -21.48 -12.15
CA GLU A 363 -3.10 -20.89 -11.45
C GLU A 363 -3.05 -19.36 -11.49
N LEU A 364 -1.87 -18.74 -11.33
CA LEU A 364 -1.69 -17.30 -11.46
C LEU A 364 -2.10 -16.83 -12.86
N ARG A 365 -1.61 -17.50 -13.92
CA ARG A 365 -2.00 -17.21 -15.30
C ARG A 365 -3.53 -17.32 -15.50
N ASN A 366 -4.15 -18.37 -14.97
CA ASN A 366 -5.59 -18.56 -15.09
C ASN A 366 -6.39 -17.53 -14.29
N THR A 367 -5.91 -17.17 -13.11
CA THR A 367 -6.48 -16.09 -12.29
C THR A 367 -6.40 -14.77 -13.02
N ALA A 368 -5.22 -14.39 -13.52
CA ALA A 368 -5.01 -13.17 -14.30
C ALA A 368 -5.96 -13.11 -15.51
N LYS A 369 -6.14 -14.22 -16.23
CA LYS A 369 -7.08 -14.27 -17.36
C LYS A 369 -8.54 -14.04 -16.94
N ARG A 370 -8.96 -14.54 -15.78
CA ARG A 370 -10.31 -14.30 -15.23
C ARG A 370 -10.49 -12.85 -14.83
N GLU A 371 -9.51 -12.28 -14.12
CA GLU A 371 -9.54 -10.90 -13.66
C GLU A 371 -9.56 -9.91 -14.83
N ILE A 372 -8.74 -10.11 -15.86
CA ILE A 372 -8.76 -9.31 -17.08
C ILE A 372 -10.17 -9.31 -17.70
N LYS A 373 -10.82 -10.49 -17.83
CA LYS A 373 -12.17 -10.58 -18.39
C LYS A 373 -13.20 -9.89 -17.49
N SER A 374 -13.11 -10.07 -16.18
CA SER A 374 -13.99 -9.43 -15.20
C SER A 374 -13.87 -7.91 -15.27
N LEU A 375 -12.66 -7.37 -15.31
CA LEU A 375 -12.41 -5.93 -15.35
C LEU A 375 -12.90 -5.28 -16.64
N ARG A 376 -12.83 -5.99 -17.78
CA ARG A 376 -13.36 -5.50 -19.07
C ARG A 376 -14.90 -5.34 -19.08
N SER A 377 -15.61 -6.00 -18.17
CA SER A 377 -17.05 -5.84 -18.01
C SER A 377 -17.45 -4.80 -16.96
N LYS A 378 -16.49 -4.19 -16.28
CA LYS A 378 -16.71 -3.13 -15.28
C LYS A 378 -16.54 -1.74 -15.90
N ASP A 379 -17.04 -0.73 -15.20
CA ASP A 379 -16.86 0.67 -15.59
C ASP A 379 -15.39 1.04 -15.75
N PRO A 380 -15.02 1.83 -16.76
CA PRO A 380 -13.65 2.23 -17.05
C PRO A 380 -13.19 3.32 -16.07
N THR A 381 -12.91 2.92 -14.82
CA THR A 381 -12.33 3.79 -13.80
C THR A 381 -10.80 3.67 -13.80
N TYR A 382 -10.10 4.69 -13.28
CA TYR A 382 -8.65 4.66 -13.09
C TYR A 382 -8.20 3.40 -12.32
N LYS A 383 -8.88 3.07 -11.21
CA LYS A 383 -8.59 1.88 -10.42
C LYS A 383 -8.72 0.58 -11.25
N ASN A 384 -9.79 0.46 -12.02
CA ASN A 384 -10.01 -0.72 -12.87
C ASN A 384 -8.96 -0.80 -13.99
N GLY A 385 -8.53 0.33 -14.53
CA GLY A 385 -7.45 0.41 -15.52
C GLY A 385 -6.11 -0.06 -14.96
N GLN A 386 -5.73 0.39 -13.75
CA GLN A 386 -4.53 -0.07 -13.06
C GLN A 386 -4.55 -1.58 -12.81
N LEU A 387 -5.67 -2.10 -12.27
CA LEU A 387 -5.83 -3.54 -12.04
C LEU A 387 -5.80 -4.34 -13.34
N HIS A 388 -6.39 -3.82 -14.43
CA HIS A 388 -6.31 -4.47 -15.73
C HIS A 388 -4.86 -4.53 -16.24
N GLY A 389 -4.09 -3.45 -16.08
CA GLY A 389 -2.67 -3.41 -16.43
C GLY A 389 -1.87 -4.44 -15.62
N PHE A 390 -2.03 -4.46 -14.30
CA PHE A 390 -1.40 -5.42 -13.40
C PHE A 390 -1.70 -6.87 -13.83
N TRP A 391 -2.98 -7.23 -13.98
CA TRP A 391 -3.34 -8.60 -14.36
C TRP A 391 -2.89 -8.97 -15.77
N THR A 392 -2.81 -7.99 -16.69
CA THR A 392 -2.26 -8.24 -18.03
C THR A 392 -0.78 -8.60 -17.95
N GLN A 393 0.00 -7.89 -17.13
CA GLN A 393 1.39 -8.21 -16.87
C GLN A 393 1.55 -9.57 -16.17
N GLN A 394 0.76 -9.84 -15.12
CA GLN A 394 0.80 -11.14 -14.44
C GLN A 394 0.49 -12.29 -15.41
N PHE A 395 -0.46 -12.10 -16.33
CA PHE A 395 -0.76 -13.09 -17.37
C PHE A 395 0.43 -13.33 -18.32
N ALA A 396 1.02 -12.26 -18.81
CA ALA A 396 2.16 -12.32 -19.75
C ALA A 396 3.39 -12.93 -19.08
N ASN A 397 3.74 -12.47 -17.87
CA ASN A 397 4.90 -12.94 -17.12
C ASN A 397 4.77 -14.44 -16.76
N ALA A 398 3.58 -14.85 -16.29
CA ALA A 398 3.32 -16.25 -16.00
C ALA A 398 3.35 -17.14 -17.25
N ALA A 399 2.86 -16.66 -18.39
CA ALA A 399 2.94 -17.39 -19.67
C ALA A 399 4.39 -17.59 -20.10
N LEU A 400 5.19 -16.51 -20.10
CA LEU A 400 6.63 -16.58 -20.45
C LEU A 400 7.37 -17.57 -19.55
N THR A 401 7.15 -17.50 -18.24
CA THR A 401 7.79 -18.41 -17.27
C THR A 401 7.40 -19.88 -17.46
N LEU A 402 6.20 -20.14 -17.96
CA LEU A 402 5.73 -21.52 -18.18
C LEU A 402 6.24 -22.10 -19.52
N ASP A 403 6.64 -21.26 -20.46
CA ASP A 403 7.18 -21.67 -21.75
C ASP A 403 8.68 -22.01 -21.68
N GLU A 404 9.36 -21.68 -20.57
CA GLU A 404 10.72 -22.13 -20.22
C GLU A 404 10.73 -23.52 -19.57
#